data_e50d4b5df524001155a6597e586b58d9
#
_entry.id   e50d4b5df524001155a6597e586b58d9
#
_cell.length_a   1.000
_cell.length_b   1.000
_cell.length_c   1.000
_cell.angle_alpha   90.00
_cell.angle_beta   90.00
_cell.angle_gamma   90.00
#
_symmetry.space_group_name_H-M   'P 1'
#
loop_
_entity.id
_entity.type
_entity.pdbx_description
1 polymer ?
#
loop_
_entity_poly.entity_id
_entity_poly.type
_entity_poly.pdbx_seq_one_letter_code
_entity_poly.pdbx_strand_id
1 'polypeptide(L)'
;MLLNRLLVICFFIVLINSCKNSDHLNGSFQLSVITDTTKASIGDLISYKIITQNIGDKYFEIEQPKILEPLELRNSKMIYDNQNEITGAELVFSVWDTGMVTIPPITINLFNSDSLFDFAMNTDSIPIEVVSIVNLNGDQNMKPIKGPIPIKNKFPLKIVSSSIVLAKHYQ
;
A
#
# COMPACT_ATOMS: atom_id res chain seq x y z
N MET A 1 5.35 52.12 53.21
CA MET A 1 4.70 50.80 53.41
C MET A 1 3.65 50.42 52.33
N LEU A 2 2.84 51.36 51.85
CA LEU A 2 1.83 51.10 50.80
C LEU A 2 2.44 50.68 49.45
N LEU A 3 3.54 51.32 49.02
CA LEU A 3 4.17 51.02 47.72
C LEU A 3 4.70 49.59 47.65
N ASN A 4 5.25 49.07 48.72
CA ASN A 4 5.76 47.68 48.77
C ASN A 4 4.64 46.63 48.73
N ARG A 5 3.49 46.94 49.30
CA ARG A 5 2.29 46.07 49.23
C ARG A 5 1.70 46.06 47.82
N LEU A 6 1.71 47.21 47.14
CA LEU A 6 1.22 47.31 45.74
C LEU A 6 2.11 46.49 44.78
N LEU A 7 3.42 46.50 44.96
CA LEU A 7 4.39 45.77 44.15
C LEU A 7 4.25 44.27 44.32
N VAL A 8 3.98 43.76 45.51
CA VAL A 8 3.72 42.34 45.78
C VAL A 8 2.42 41.89 45.14
N ILE A 9 1.38 42.71 45.16
CA ILE A 9 0.08 42.38 44.52
C ILE A 9 0.23 42.32 43.01
N CYS A 10 0.94 43.27 42.37
CA CYS A 10 1.23 43.20 40.93
C CYS A 10 2.06 41.97 40.54
N PHE A 11 3.03 41.58 41.35
CA PHE A 11 3.81 40.35 41.09
C PHE A 11 2.98 39.10 41.17
N PHE A 12 2.04 39.03 42.12
CA PHE A 12 1.09 37.88 42.21
C PHE A 12 0.12 37.84 41.05
N ILE A 13 -0.36 38.98 40.55
CA ILE A 13 -1.25 39.03 39.37
C ILE A 13 -0.53 38.55 38.09
N VAL A 14 0.76 38.83 37.92
CA VAL A 14 1.57 38.36 36.80
C VAL A 14 1.78 36.86 36.83
N LEU A 15 1.91 36.26 38.03
CA LEU A 15 2.07 34.80 38.18
C LEU A 15 0.80 34.02 37.82
N ILE A 16 -0.38 34.61 38.00
CA ILE A 16 -1.66 33.94 37.70
C ILE A 16 -1.93 33.88 36.20
N ASN A 17 -1.35 34.79 35.40
CA ASN A 17 -1.50 34.80 33.94
C ASN A 17 -0.51 33.86 33.20
N SER A 18 0.35 33.14 33.92
CA SER A 18 1.28 32.16 33.33
C SER A 18 0.65 30.77 33.12
N CYS A 19 -0.67 30.60 33.26
CA CYS A 19 -1.34 29.45 32.68
C CYS A 19 -1.35 29.65 31.17
N LYS A 20 -0.31 29.16 30.51
CA LYS A 20 -0.42 28.81 29.08
C LYS A 20 -1.54 27.81 28.98
N ASN A 21 -2.69 28.26 28.47
CA ASN A 21 -3.58 27.37 27.77
C ASN A 21 -2.73 26.76 26.64
N SER A 22 -2.24 25.55 26.84
CA SER A 22 -2.02 24.66 25.72
C SER A 22 -3.41 24.47 25.14
N ASP A 23 -3.75 25.28 24.15
CA ASP A 23 -4.76 24.93 23.19
C ASP A 23 -4.30 23.59 22.60
N HIS A 24 -4.72 22.49 23.24
CA HIS A 24 -4.94 21.26 22.54
C HIS A 24 -5.92 21.66 21.44
N LEU A 25 -5.40 21.91 20.25
CA LEU A 25 -6.14 21.82 19.03
C LEU A 25 -6.77 20.42 19.04
N ASN A 26 -7.93 20.33 19.63
CA ASN A 26 -8.81 19.17 19.52
C ASN A 26 -9.29 19.12 18.06
N GLY A 27 -8.34 18.95 17.12
CA GLY A 27 -8.64 18.52 15.79
C GLY A 27 -9.28 17.14 15.94
N SER A 28 -10.53 17.00 15.52
CA SER A 28 -11.13 15.68 15.39
C SER A 28 -10.19 14.81 14.55
N PHE A 29 -10.03 13.53 14.93
CA PHE A 29 -9.33 12.55 14.11
C PHE A 29 -9.87 12.64 12.68
N GLN A 30 -8.96 12.73 11.73
CA GLN A 30 -9.29 12.78 10.31
C GLN A 30 -8.63 11.64 9.58
N LEU A 31 -9.41 11.03 8.70
CA LEU A 31 -9.00 9.96 7.82
C LEU A 31 -9.12 10.45 6.37
N SER A 32 -8.06 10.29 5.60
CA SER A 32 -8.07 10.58 4.16
C SER A 32 -7.51 9.40 3.39
N VAL A 33 -8.05 9.21 2.19
CA VAL A 33 -7.63 8.14 1.28
C VAL A 33 -7.15 8.75 -0.02
N ILE A 34 -6.04 8.24 -0.53
CA ILE A 34 -5.44 8.66 -1.79
C ILE A 34 -5.14 7.40 -2.61
N THR A 35 -5.62 7.38 -3.85
CA THR A 35 -5.23 6.38 -4.85
C THR A 35 -4.36 7.04 -5.91
N ASP A 36 -3.40 6.31 -6.43
CA ASP A 36 -2.55 6.77 -7.53
C ASP A 36 -3.30 6.82 -8.86
N THR A 37 -4.33 6.00 -9.02
CA THR A 37 -5.13 5.95 -10.24
C THR A 37 -6.58 5.51 -9.95
N THR A 38 -7.48 5.92 -10.84
CA THR A 38 -8.85 5.41 -10.94
C THR A 38 -9.08 4.63 -12.24
N LYS A 39 -8.01 4.47 -13.06
CA LYS A 39 -8.04 3.73 -14.32
C LYS A 39 -6.78 2.88 -14.42
N ALA A 40 -6.97 1.58 -14.63
CA ALA A 40 -5.89 0.59 -14.67
C ALA A 40 -6.09 -0.40 -15.83
N SER A 41 -5.06 -1.16 -16.15
CA SER A 41 -5.15 -2.34 -17.02
C SER A 41 -5.11 -3.62 -16.17
N ILE A 42 -5.50 -4.76 -16.77
CA ILE A 42 -5.38 -6.06 -16.09
C ILE A 42 -3.93 -6.29 -15.66
N GLY A 43 -3.74 -6.61 -14.38
CA GLY A 43 -2.44 -6.88 -13.76
C GLY A 43 -1.67 -5.66 -13.28
N ASP A 44 -2.16 -4.43 -13.53
CA ASP A 44 -1.55 -3.22 -12.98
C ASP A 44 -1.63 -3.21 -11.45
N LEU A 45 -0.64 -2.56 -10.85
CA LEU A 45 -0.60 -2.33 -9.42
C LEU A 45 -1.20 -0.96 -9.09
N ILE A 46 -2.14 -0.95 -8.16
CA ILE A 46 -2.84 0.24 -7.71
C ILE A 46 -2.42 0.52 -6.27
N SER A 47 -1.83 1.69 -6.03
CA SER A 47 -1.45 2.13 -4.69
C SER A 47 -2.64 2.83 -4.02
N TYR A 48 -3.02 2.34 -2.85
CA TYR A 48 -4.09 2.87 -2.01
C TYR A 48 -3.49 3.28 -0.67
N LYS A 49 -3.44 4.58 -0.42
CA LYS A 49 -2.86 5.15 0.80
C LYS A 49 -3.95 5.66 1.73
N ILE A 50 -3.88 5.20 2.95
CA ILE A 50 -4.69 5.69 4.07
C ILE A 50 -3.78 6.62 4.88
N ILE A 51 -4.20 7.87 5.07
CA ILE A 51 -3.46 8.86 5.84
C ILE A 51 -4.32 9.30 7.00
N THR A 52 -3.75 9.26 8.20
CA THR A 52 -4.39 9.68 9.44
C THR A 52 -3.82 11.01 9.90
N GLN A 53 -4.66 11.89 10.44
CA GLN A 53 -4.27 13.16 11.03
C GLN A 53 -4.93 13.33 12.40
N ASN A 54 -4.27 14.07 13.28
CA ASN A 54 -4.74 14.35 14.64
C ASN A 54 -5.00 13.08 15.46
N ILE A 55 -4.13 12.08 15.32
CA ILE A 55 -4.25 10.81 16.04
C ILE A 55 -3.98 10.97 17.56
N GLY A 56 -3.19 11.99 17.96
CA GLY A 56 -2.81 12.22 19.35
C GLY A 56 -2.04 11.05 19.93
N ASP A 57 -2.34 10.68 21.18
CA ASP A 57 -1.71 9.55 21.88
C ASP A 57 -2.32 8.19 21.51
N LYS A 58 -3.16 8.15 20.47
CA LYS A 58 -3.82 6.94 20.01
C LYS A 58 -2.97 6.24 18.95
N TYR A 59 -3.20 4.94 18.79
CA TYR A 59 -2.68 4.20 17.64
C TYR A 59 -3.83 3.55 16.88
N PHE A 60 -3.57 3.16 15.65
CA PHE A 60 -4.58 2.52 14.84
C PHE A 60 -4.09 1.18 14.28
N GLU A 61 -5.05 0.31 14.05
CA GLU A 61 -4.86 -0.95 13.34
C GLU A 61 -5.80 -1.00 12.15
N ILE A 62 -5.30 -1.55 11.04
CA ILE A 62 -6.12 -1.79 9.87
C ILE A 62 -6.64 -3.21 9.97
N GLU A 63 -7.96 -3.35 10.00
CA GLU A 63 -8.58 -4.65 9.86
C GLU A 63 -8.28 -5.19 8.47
N GLN A 64 -7.84 -6.44 8.39
CA GLN A 64 -7.51 -7.05 7.11
C GLN A 64 -8.77 -7.10 6.23
N PRO A 65 -8.80 -6.34 5.10
CA PRO A 65 -10.00 -6.25 4.30
C PRO A 65 -10.31 -7.61 3.66
N LYS A 66 -11.59 -7.96 3.64
CA LYS A 66 -12.06 -9.12 2.89
C LYS A 66 -12.07 -8.77 1.41
N ILE A 67 -10.97 -9.06 0.75
CA ILE A 67 -10.81 -8.84 -0.69
C ILE A 67 -11.44 -10.01 -1.43
N LEU A 68 -12.27 -9.68 -2.44
CA LEU A 68 -12.91 -10.65 -3.33
C LEU A 68 -12.40 -10.45 -4.74
N GLU A 69 -12.34 -11.54 -5.50
CA GLU A 69 -12.06 -11.46 -6.93
C GLU A 69 -12.99 -10.44 -7.62
N PRO A 70 -12.47 -9.68 -8.60
CA PRO A 70 -11.17 -9.82 -9.29
C PRO A 70 -10.02 -9.00 -8.68
N LEU A 71 -10.19 -8.47 -7.46
CA LEU A 71 -9.19 -7.67 -6.76
C LEU A 71 -8.31 -8.58 -5.87
N GLU A 72 -7.02 -8.31 -5.84
CA GLU A 72 -6.05 -9.05 -5.00
C GLU A 72 -5.15 -8.07 -4.24
N LEU A 73 -5.00 -8.25 -2.92
CA LEU A 73 -4.06 -7.50 -2.11
C LEU A 73 -2.65 -8.09 -2.28
N ARG A 74 -1.73 -7.31 -2.84
CA ARG A 74 -0.35 -7.70 -3.10
C ARG A 74 0.60 -7.36 -1.98
N ASN A 75 0.40 -6.20 -1.38
CA ASN A 75 1.28 -5.71 -0.33
C ASN A 75 0.51 -4.80 0.64
N SER A 76 0.98 -4.76 1.87
CA SER A 76 0.52 -3.85 2.92
C SER A 76 1.71 -3.41 3.74
N LYS A 77 1.86 -2.09 3.93
CA LYS A 77 2.91 -1.53 4.78
C LYS A 77 2.40 -0.29 5.53
N MET A 78 2.91 -0.08 6.73
CA MET A 78 2.65 1.13 7.50
C MET A 78 3.52 2.28 7.00
N ILE A 79 2.98 3.50 7.09
CA ILE A 79 3.68 4.75 6.78
C ILE A 79 4.04 5.40 8.10
N TYR A 80 5.32 5.77 8.24
CA TYR A 80 5.87 6.42 9.44
C TYR A 80 6.30 7.83 9.11
N ASP A 81 6.20 8.71 10.07
CA ASP A 81 6.77 10.05 10.00
C ASP A 81 8.26 10.08 10.39
N ASN A 82 8.84 11.30 10.45
CA ASN A 82 10.22 11.50 10.83
C ASN A 82 10.51 11.17 12.32
N GLN A 83 9.48 11.06 13.14
CA GLN A 83 9.56 10.71 14.57
C GLN A 83 9.33 9.22 14.80
N ASN A 84 9.19 8.44 13.70
CA ASN A 84 8.86 7.01 13.70
C ASN A 84 7.48 6.70 14.27
N GLU A 85 6.56 7.66 14.16
CA GLU A 85 5.15 7.47 14.49
C GLU A 85 4.36 7.04 13.26
N ILE A 86 3.38 6.15 13.47
CA ILE A 86 2.54 5.66 12.37
C ILE A 86 1.55 6.76 11.98
N THR A 87 1.64 7.22 10.73
CA THR A 87 0.77 8.26 10.17
C THR A 87 -0.15 7.76 9.07
N GLY A 88 -0.04 6.48 8.72
CA GLY A 88 -0.88 5.91 7.68
C GLY A 88 -0.49 4.50 7.31
N ALA A 89 -1.08 4.03 6.22
CA ALA A 89 -0.74 2.76 5.61
C ALA A 89 -0.87 2.82 4.09
N GLU A 90 -0.10 2.03 3.40
CA GLU A 90 -0.20 1.81 1.96
C GLU A 90 -0.56 0.36 1.70
N LEU A 91 -1.62 0.17 0.96
CA LEU A 91 -2.08 -1.10 0.43
C LEU A 91 -1.87 -1.09 -1.08
N VAL A 92 -1.34 -2.17 -1.62
CA VAL A 92 -1.13 -2.31 -3.07
C VAL A 92 -2.01 -3.43 -3.58
N PHE A 93 -2.90 -3.10 -4.50
CA PHE A 93 -3.82 -4.04 -5.12
C PHE A 93 -3.41 -4.34 -6.55
N SER A 94 -3.76 -5.52 -7.04
CA SER A 94 -3.79 -5.84 -8.47
C SER A 94 -5.19 -6.27 -8.87
N VAL A 95 -5.53 -6.05 -10.14
CA VAL A 95 -6.87 -6.34 -10.70
C VAL A 95 -6.73 -7.31 -11.84
N TRP A 96 -7.61 -8.36 -11.88
CA TRP A 96 -7.50 -9.47 -12.81
C TRP A 96 -8.64 -9.58 -13.82
N ASP A 97 -9.62 -8.68 -13.78
CA ASP A 97 -10.72 -8.64 -14.74
C ASP A 97 -10.99 -7.21 -15.22
N THR A 98 -11.64 -7.09 -16.37
CA THR A 98 -12.01 -5.81 -16.97
C THR A 98 -13.36 -5.31 -16.46
N GLY A 99 -13.57 -3.98 -16.54
CA GLY A 99 -14.81 -3.34 -16.14
C GLY A 99 -14.66 -2.48 -14.90
N MET A 100 -15.76 -2.22 -14.22
CA MET A 100 -15.73 -1.44 -12.97
C MET A 100 -15.48 -2.37 -11.78
N VAL A 101 -14.29 -2.26 -11.22
CA VAL A 101 -13.88 -2.98 -10.01
C VAL A 101 -13.83 -1.99 -8.85
N THR A 102 -14.33 -2.37 -7.69
CA THR A 102 -14.40 -1.48 -6.53
C THR A 102 -13.47 -1.96 -5.43
N ILE A 103 -12.55 -1.10 -4.98
CA ILE A 103 -11.83 -1.32 -3.72
C ILE A 103 -12.84 -1.17 -2.59
N PRO A 104 -13.04 -2.20 -1.74
CA PRO A 104 -14.03 -2.15 -0.68
C PRO A 104 -13.65 -1.16 0.42
N PRO A 105 -14.59 -0.75 1.26
CA PRO A 105 -14.28 0.00 2.47
C PRO A 105 -13.31 -0.79 3.36
N ILE A 106 -12.35 -0.09 3.94
CA ILE A 106 -11.36 -0.68 4.85
C ILE A 106 -11.63 -0.12 6.24
N THR A 107 -11.77 -1.01 7.20
CA THR A 107 -12.00 -0.66 8.61
C THR A 107 -10.67 -0.32 9.28
N ILE A 108 -10.67 0.80 9.99
CA ILE A 108 -9.55 1.27 10.79
C ILE A 108 -10.04 1.35 12.23
N ASN A 109 -9.44 0.54 13.08
CA ASN A 109 -9.73 0.51 14.51
C ASN A 109 -8.76 1.42 15.25
N LEU A 110 -9.26 2.35 16.05
CA LEU A 110 -8.48 3.22 16.90
C LEU A 110 -8.49 2.71 18.33
N PHE A 111 -7.34 2.80 18.97
CA PHE A 111 -7.10 2.40 20.34
C PHE A 111 -6.47 3.56 21.11
N ASN A 112 -6.82 3.67 22.38
CA ASN A 112 -6.19 4.61 23.28
C ASN A 112 -4.79 4.13 23.70
N SER A 113 -4.02 5.00 24.35
CA SER A 113 -2.70 4.67 24.91
C SER A 113 -2.69 3.43 25.81
N ASP A 114 -3.81 3.14 26.47
CA ASP A 114 -3.99 1.97 27.33
C ASP A 114 -4.36 0.68 26.55
N SER A 115 -4.27 0.70 25.23
CA SER A 115 -4.66 -0.41 24.34
C SER A 115 -6.14 -0.77 24.40
N LEU A 116 -6.98 0.13 24.89
CA LEU A 116 -8.43 -0.05 24.87
C LEU A 116 -8.99 0.46 23.54
N PHE A 117 -9.88 -0.35 22.97
CA PHE A 117 -10.61 0.05 21.77
C PHE A 117 -11.41 1.34 22.04
N ASP A 118 -11.29 2.30 21.15
CA ASP A 118 -11.97 3.58 21.23
C ASP A 118 -13.13 3.63 20.23
N PHE A 119 -12.82 3.62 18.95
CA PHE A 119 -13.82 3.57 17.89
C PHE A 119 -13.23 3.02 16.59
N ALA A 120 -14.11 2.67 15.65
CA ALA A 120 -13.74 2.24 14.32
C ALA A 120 -14.26 3.23 13.27
N MET A 121 -13.49 3.42 12.21
CA MET A 121 -13.88 4.18 11.01
C MET A 121 -13.68 3.32 9.78
N ASN A 122 -14.54 3.56 8.78
CA ASN A 122 -14.41 2.93 7.48
C ASN A 122 -13.97 3.97 6.45
N THR A 123 -13.13 3.57 5.52
CA THR A 123 -12.86 4.36 4.33
C THR A 123 -14.05 4.27 3.38
N ASP A 124 -14.12 5.22 2.44
CA ASP A 124 -15.06 5.09 1.32
C ASP A 124 -14.59 4.01 0.35
N SER A 125 -15.56 3.41 -0.35
CA SER A 125 -15.27 2.51 -1.47
C SER A 125 -14.81 3.31 -2.68
N ILE A 126 -13.80 2.81 -3.42
CA ILE A 126 -13.25 3.50 -4.59
C ILE A 126 -13.44 2.65 -5.83
N PRO A 127 -14.20 3.15 -6.83
CA PRO A 127 -14.36 2.49 -8.12
C PRO A 127 -13.10 2.72 -8.98
N ILE A 128 -12.64 1.64 -9.62
CA ILE A 128 -11.52 1.62 -10.57
C ILE A 128 -12.03 1.11 -11.91
N GLU A 129 -11.81 1.87 -12.96
CA GLU A 129 -12.09 1.43 -14.34
C GLU A 129 -10.92 0.58 -14.84
N VAL A 130 -11.15 -0.70 -15.11
CA VAL A 130 -10.14 -1.61 -15.62
C VAL A 130 -10.35 -1.86 -17.10
N VAL A 131 -9.37 -1.48 -17.91
CA VAL A 131 -9.42 -1.63 -19.36
C VAL A 131 -8.65 -2.84 -19.84
N SER A 132 -9.13 -3.44 -20.93
CA SER A 132 -8.42 -4.53 -21.59
C SER A 132 -7.19 -3.99 -22.33
N ILE A 133 -6.09 -4.72 -22.24
CA ILE A 133 -4.86 -4.44 -23.02
C ILE A 133 -5.06 -4.85 -24.47
N VAL A 134 -6.04 -5.74 -24.75
CA VAL A 134 -6.28 -6.24 -26.09
C VAL A 134 -7.07 -5.21 -26.89
N ASN A 135 -6.46 -4.67 -27.94
CA ASN A 135 -7.13 -3.81 -28.91
C ASN A 135 -8.13 -4.67 -29.72
N LEU A 136 -9.41 -4.57 -29.38
CA LEU A 136 -10.48 -5.28 -30.10
C LEU A 136 -10.62 -4.81 -31.58
N ASN A 137 -10.01 -3.68 -31.94
CA ASN A 137 -9.98 -3.14 -33.30
C ASN A 137 -8.74 -3.59 -34.11
N GLY A 138 -7.84 -4.36 -33.50
CA GLY A 138 -6.70 -4.97 -34.18
C GLY A 138 -7.12 -6.22 -34.94
N ASP A 139 -6.27 -6.60 -35.91
CA ASP A 139 -6.42 -7.83 -36.72
C ASP A 139 -6.68 -9.04 -35.78
N GLN A 140 -7.95 -9.51 -35.74
CA GLN A 140 -8.38 -10.61 -34.88
C GLN A 140 -7.84 -11.97 -35.36
N ASN A 141 -7.05 -11.97 -36.42
CA ASN A 141 -6.39 -13.18 -36.91
C ASN A 141 -5.32 -13.60 -35.89
N MET A 142 -5.52 -14.76 -35.31
CA MET A 142 -4.47 -15.38 -34.48
C MET A 142 -3.19 -15.46 -35.31
N LYS A 143 -2.11 -14.87 -34.80
CA LYS A 143 -0.81 -15.04 -35.45
C LYS A 143 -0.48 -16.52 -35.51
N PRO A 144 -0.04 -17.03 -36.68
CA PRO A 144 0.30 -18.44 -36.80
C PRO A 144 1.36 -18.82 -35.79
N ILE A 145 1.19 -19.99 -35.17
CA ILE A 145 2.15 -20.55 -34.23
C ILE A 145 3.50 -20.63 -34.95
N LYS A 146 4.54 -20.02 -34.38
CA LYS A 146 5.90 -20.19 -34.92
C LYS A 146 6.25 -21.66 -34.90
N GLY A 147 6.63 -22.19 -36.06
CA GLY A 147 7.11 -23.55 -36.18
C GLY A 147 8.32 -23.83 -35.27
N PRO A 148 8.65 -25.08 -35.01
CA PRO A 148 9.80 -25.45 -34.21
C PRO A 148 11.07 -24.78 -34.77
N ILE A 149 11.86 -24.14 -33.93
CA ILE A 149 13.15 -23.59 -34.33
C ILE A 149 14.08 -24.78 -34.61
N PRO A 150 14.63 -24.94 -35.84
CA PRO A 150 15.54 -26.04 -36.12
C PRO A 150 16.80 -25.84 -35.29
N ILE A 151 17.00 -26.69 -34.29
CA ILE A 151 18.23 -26.73 -33.52
C ILE A 151 19.29 -27.35 -34.39
N LYS A 152 20.27 -26.56 -34.86
CA LYS A 152 21.46 -27.07 -35.52
C LYS A 152 22.38 -27.73 -34.50
N ASN A 153 22.01 -28.91 -34.04
CA ASN A 153 22.92 -29.73 -33.25
C ASN A 153 24.03 -30.22 -34.17
N LYS A 154 25.15 -29.56 -34.11
CA LYS A 154 26.41 -30.14 -34.62
C LYS A 154 26.85 -31.22 -33.61
N PHE A 155 26.20 -32.37 -33.61
CA PHE A 155 26.76 -33.53 -32.93
C PHE A 155 28.08 -33.85 -33.58
N PRO A 156 29.19 -33.90 -32.84
CA PRO A 156 30.48 -34.26 -33.42
C PRO A 156 30.52 -35.78 -33.69
N LEU A 157 29.87 -36.18 -34.79
CA LEU A 157 29.82 -37.59 -35.23
C LEU A 157 31.21 -38.26 -35.32
N LYS A 158 32.26 -37.44 -35.48
CA LYS A 158 33.65 -37.95 -35.47
C LYS A 158 34.06 -38.56 -34.13
N ILE A 159 33.58 -38.07 -33.00
CA ILE A 159 33.91 -38.62 -31.68
C ILE A 159 33.22 -39.95 -31.45
N VAL A 160 31.96 -40.10 -31.90
CA VAL A 160 31.22 -41.33 -31.72
C VAL A 160 31.77 -42.45 -32.59
N SER A 161 32.19 -42.17 -33.81
CA SER A 161 32.83 -43.15 -34.70
C SER A 161 34.20 -43.63 -34.18
N SER A 162 35.01 -42.74 -33.58
CA SER A 162 36.30 -43.09 -33.00
C SER A 162 36.15 -44.00 -31.76
N SER A 163 35.13 -43.76 -30.95
CA SER A 163 34.85 -44.59 -29.77
C SER A 163 34.37 -46.00 -30.12
N ILE A 164 33.62 -46.14 -31.18
CA ILE A 164 33.15 -47.48 -31.69
C ILE A 164 34.31 -48.27 -32.25
N VAL A 165 35.25 -47.65 -32.98
CA VAL A 165 36.43 -48.32 -33.53
C VAL A 165 37.38 -48.83 -32.43
N LEU A 166 37.59 -48.02 -31.35
CA LEU A 166 38.40 -48.45 -30.23
C LEU A 166 37.76 -49.62 -29.44
N ALA A 167 36.43 -49.64 -29.26
CA ALA A 167 35.78 -50.72 -28.57
C ALA A 167 35.84 -52.06 -29.34
N LYS A 168 35.97 -52.03 -30.67
CA LYS A 168 36.09 -53.22 -31.50
C LYS A 168 37.54 -53.82 -31.53
N HIS A 169 38.52 -53.10 -31.06
CA HIS A 169 39.91 -53.54 -31.02
C HIS A 169 40.31 -54.18 -29.68
N TYR A 170 39.37 -54.15 -28.69
CA TYR A 170 39.58 -54.71 -27.35
C TYR A 170 38.75 -55.99 -27.10
N GLN A 171 38.16 -56.60 -28.14
CA GLN A 171 37.57 -57.97 -28.13
C GLN A 171 38.50 -58.87 -28.91
#